data_3a8df80449563c17a6a48c1896307c61
#
_entry.id   3a8df80449563c17a6a48c1896307c61
#
_cell.length_a   1.000
_cell.length_b   1.000
_cell.length_c   1.000
_cell.angle_alpha   90.00
_cell.angle_beta   90.00
_cell.angle_gamma   90.00
#
_symmetry.space_group_name_H-M   'P 1'
#
loop_
_entity.id
_entity.type
_entity.pdbx_description
1 polymer ?
#
loop_
_entity_poly.entity_id
_entity_poly.type
_entity_poly.pdbx_seq_one_letter_code
_entity_poly.pdbx_strand_id
1 'polypeptide(L)'
;MTTVNNAAMPAGLERAHALDPAYYFGEATFALERRRVFGASWQLVAHRAELATAGDHLLVNIAGTPVVVLRAADGNLRAFANVCRHRAGPLVLRSGKGLGNLRCKYHGWLYNQAGQLVAAPEMQDAQDFRVADVRLPRFRVQEWQGLVFVALADDVPDLDRVYAGITERIAPVDLGAMQFVRRDSWDVECNWKVYVDNYLEGYHVPLIHPALSKVVDYRHYDVELFEWYSLQHSPLQAGDDVYGAGRAYYYFIYPNVMLNVMPGRLQTNRVLPLGP
;
A
#
# COMPACT_ATOMS: atom_id res chain seq x y z
N MET A 1 27.03 14.95 -8.68
CA MET A 1 27.62 14.03 -7.67
C MET A 1 26.46 13.52 -6.82
N THR A 2 26.17 12.24 -6.91
CA THR A 2 25.04 11.61 -6.19
C THR A 2 25.40 11.55 -4.71
N THR A 3 24.77 12.36 -3.88
CA THR A 3 24.98 12.31 -2.42
C THR A 3 24.12 11.17 -1.88
N VAL A 4 24.73 10.00 -1.68
CA VAL A 4 24.09 8.90 -0.97
C VAL A 4 24.21 9.18 0.53
N ASN A 5 23.11 9.43 1.21
CA ASN A 5 23.11 9.57 2.66
C ASN A 5 23.19 8.18 3.30
N ASN A 6 24.36 7.82 3.79
CA ASN A 6 24.79 6.45 4.09
C ASN A 6 24.38 5.93 5.48
N ALA A 7 23.40 6.53 6.16
CA ALA A 7 23.11 6.21 7.56
C ALA A 7 22.57 4.78 7.82
N ALA A 8 22.24 4.00 6.79
CA ALA A 8 21.69 2.65 6.95
C ALA A 8 22.16 1.63 5.90
N MET A 9 23.20 1.94 5.12
CA MET A 9 23.69 1.06 4.04
C MET A 9 24.61 -0.02 4.59
N PRO A 10 24.50 -1.29 4.12
CA PRO A 10 25.54 -2.27 4.36
C PRO A 10 26.86 -1.77 3.78
N ALA A 11 27.96 -1.97 4.50
CA ALA A 11 29.29 -1.68 3.97
C ALA A 11 29.48 -2.45 2.66
N GLY A 12 29.85 -1.75 1.58
CA GLY A 12 30.17 -2.40 0.30
C GLY A 12 29.17 -2.18 -0.83
N LEU A 13 28.36 -1.09 -0.82
CA LEU A 13 27.49 -0.75 -1.97
C LEU A 13 28.27 -0.69 -3.29
N GLU A 14 29.52 -0.26 -3.26
CA GLU A 14 30.43 -0.25 -4.41
C GLU A 14 30.76 -1.65 -4.93
N ARG A 15 30.38 -2.68 -4.20
CA ARG A 15 30.52 -4.10 -4.55
C ARG A 15 29.17 -4.80 -4.71
N ALA A 16 28.07 -4.04 -4.73
CA ALA A 16 26.75 -4.61 -4.88
C ALA A 16 26.63 -5.34 -6.24
N HIS A 17 25.94 -6.47 -6.21
CA HIS A 17 25.61 -7.25 -7.39
C HIS A 17 24.08 -7.28 -7.55
N ALA A 18 23.63 -7.56 -8.77
CA ALA A 18 22.23 -7.88 -9.00
C ALA A 18 21.81 -9.11 -8.18
N LEU A 19 20.52 -9.20 -7.87
CA LEU A 19 19.98 -10.39 -7.19
C LEU A 19 20.19 -11.64 -8.05
N ASP A 20 20.40 -12.78 -7.40
CA ASP A 20 20.43 -14.07 -8.09
C ASP A 20 19.10 -14.30 -8.84
N PRO A 21 19.14 -14.79 -10.10
CA PRO A 21 17.94 -15.08 -10.89
C PRO A 21 16.87 -15.91 -10.15
N ALA A 22 17.28 -16.81 -9.24
CA ALA A 22 16.34 -17.60 -8.44
C ALA A 22 15.37 -16.76 -7.60
N TYR A 23 15.73 -15.52 -7.26
CA TYR A 23 14.82 -14.59 -6.58
C TYR A 23 13.72 -14.04 -7.49
N TYR A 24 13.87 -14.14 -8.81
CA TYR A 24 12.88 -13.66 -9.77
C TYR A 24 11.91 -14.72 -10.29
N PHE A 25 12.27 -16.02 -10.23
CA PHE A 25 11.49 -17.10 -10.86
C PHE A 25 11.01 -18.18 -9.89
N GLY A 26 11.46 -18.14 -8.63
CA GLY A 26 11.24 -19.24 -7.70
C GLY A 26 9.89 -19.18 -6.99
N GLU A 27 9.05 -20.20 -7.13
CA GLU A 27 7.79 -20.35 -6.35
C GLU A 27 8.03 -20.31 -4.84
N ALA A 28 9.12 -20.94 -4.35
CA ALA A 28 9.48 -20.91 -2.93
C ALA A 28 9.84 -19.49 -2.47
N THR A 29 10.56 -18.73 -3.30
CA THR A 29 10.88 -17.32 -3.05
C THR A 29 9.61 -16.49 -3.00
N PHE A 30 8.73 -16.65 -3.96
CA PHE A 30 7.45 -15.93 -4.00
C PHE A 30 6.56 -16.25 -2.78
N ALA A 31 6.49 -17.51 -2.36
CA ALA A 31 5.78 -17.90 -1.15
C ALA A 31 6.38 -17.27 0.12
N LEU A 32 7.70 -17.10 0.17
CA LEU A 32 8.40 -16.41 1.24
C LEU A 32 8.13 -14.90 1.23
N GLU A 33 8.18 -14.27 0.06
CA GLU A 33 7.88 -12.85 -0.14
C GLU A 33 6.46 -12.51 0.29
N ARG A 34 5.49 -13.33 -0.11
CA ARG A 34 4.09 -13.15 0.35
C ARG A 34 4.00 -13.06 1.86
N ARG A 35 4.71 -13.91 2.60
CA ARG A 35 4.64 -13.96 4.07
C ARG A 35 5.51 -12.90 4.73
N ARG A 36 6.77 -12.73 4.27
CA ARG A 36 7.81 -11.98 4.97
C ARG A 36 7.99 -10.55 4.45
N VAL A 37 7.52 -10.28 3.24
CA VAL A 37 7.56 -8.96 2.63
C VAL A 37 6.17 -8.34 2.68
N PHE A 38 5.22 -8.83 1.89
CA PHE A 38 3.90 -8.22 1.76
C PHE A 38 3.00 -8.46 2.98
N GLY A 39 3.07 -9.63 3.59
CA GLY A 39 2.30 -9.96 4.80
C GLY A 39 2.86 -9.32 6.08
N ALA A 40 4.12 -8.88 6.06
CA ALA A 40 4.83 -8.29 7.19
C ALA A 40 5.13 -6.79 7.01
N SER A 41 4.36 -6.09 6.20
CA SER A 41 4.53 -4.66 5.95
C SER A 41 3.20 -3.96 5.72
N TRP A 42 3.22 -2.62 5.77
CA TRP A 42 2.07 -1.80 5.41
C TRP A 42 1.78 -1.88 3.92
N GLN A 43 0.51 -2.12 3.60
CA GLN A 43 0.04 -2.18 2.22
C GLN A 43 -0.92 -1.03 1.96
N LEU A 44 -0.62 -0.18 0.99
CA LEU A 44 -1.55 0.85 0.51
C LEU A 44 -2.77 0.17 -0.11
N VAL A 45 -3.96 0.47 0.38
CA VAL A 45 -5.20 -0.18 -0.09
C VAL A 45 -6.18 0.79 -0.74
N ALA A 46 -6.21 2.05 -0.30
CA ALA A 46 -7.20 3.03 -0.76
C ALA A 46 -6.70 4.47 -0.64
N HIS A 47 -7.40 5.39 -1.29
CA HIS A 47 -7.48 6.78 -0.86
C HIS A 47 -8.72 6.95 0.05
N ARG A 48 -8.65 7.86 1.04
CA ARG A 48 -9.75 8.09 2.00
C ARG A 48 -11.08 8.43 1.35
N ALA A 49 -11.08 9.04 0.17
CA ALA A 49 -12.31 9.36 -0.57
C ALA A 49 -13.09 8.11 -1.03
N GLU A 50 -12.45 6.95 -1.12
CA GLU A 50 -13.11 5.68 -1.42
C GLU A 50 -13.79 5.07 -0.19
N LEU A 51 -13.48 5.60 1.01
CA LEU A 51 -14.01 5.19 2.31
C LEU A 51 -14.49 6.43 3.08
N ALA A 52 -15.18 7.36 2.41
CA ALA A 52 -15.51 8.68 2.94
C ALA A 52 -16.65 8.65 3.97
N THR A 53 -17.63 7.77 3.78
CA THR A 53 -18.85 7.73 4.59
C THR A 53 -19.03 6.39 5.30
N ALA A 54 -19.78 6.42 6.41
CA ALA A 54 -20.10 5.21 7.15
C ALA A 54 -20.75 4.14 6.25
N GLY A 55 -20.23 2.93 6.29
CA GLY A 55 -20.63 1.81 5.44
C GLY A 55 -19.91 1.72 4.09
N ASP A 56 -19.09 2.70 3.71
CA ASP A 56 -18.18 2.52 2.58
C ASP A 56 -17.19 1.40 2.90
N HIS A 57 -16.98 0.50 1.95
CA HIS A 57 -16.12 -0.65 2.17
C HIS A 57 -15.42 -1.12 0.90
N LEU A 58 -14.21 -1.60 1.07
CA LEU A 58 -13.38 -2.19 0.01
C LEU A 58 -13.03 -3.62 0.35
N LEU A 59 -13.06 -4.46 -0.68
CA LEU A 59 -12.55 -5.81 -0.64
C LEU A 59 -11.19 -5.82 -1.34
N VAL A 60 -10.15 -6.18 -0.61
CA VAL A 60 -8.77 -6.23 -1.11
C VAL A 60 -8.14 -7.58 -0.80
N ASN A 61 -7.15 -7.98 -1.59
CA ASN A 61 -6.32 -9.13 -1.30
C ASN A 61 -4.92 -8.63 -0.90
N ILE A 62 -4.46 -9.03 0.26
CA ILE A 62 -3.12 -8.70 0.75
C ILE A 62 -2.36 -10.01 0.96
N ALA A 63 -1.32 -10.23 0.19
CA ALA A 63 -0.48 -11.43 0.29
C ALA A 63 -1.28 -12.76 0.28
N GLY A 64 -2.40 -12.80 -0.45
CA GLY A 64 -3.30 -13.95 -0.51
C GLY A 64 -4.37 -13.99 0.58
N THR A 65 -4.39 -13.02 1.51
CA THR A 65 -5.42 -12.90 2.54
C THR A 65 -6.54 -11.97 2.06
N PRO A 66 -7.79 -12.44 1.97
CA PRO A 66 -8.92 -11.58 1.66
C PRO A 66 -9.26 -10.69 2.86
N VAL A 67 -9.24 -9.36 2.64
CA VAL A 67 -9.47 -8.34 3.67
C VAL A 67 -10.62 -7.46 3.27
N VAL A 68 -11.54 -7.19 4.20
CA VAL A 68 -12.53 -6.13 4.07
C VAL A 68 -12.06 -4.92 4.91
N VAL A 69 -11.95 -3.78 4.25
CA VAL A 69 -11.67 -2.48 4.89
C VAL A 69 -12.94 -1.66 4.85
N LEU A 70 -13.35 -1.09 5.96
CA LEU A 70 -14.60 -0.31 6.01
C LEU A 70 -14.47 0.95 6.88
N ARG A 71 -15.27 1.97 6.55
CA ARG A 71 -15.58 3.09 7.44
C ARG A 71 -16.77 2.71 8.29
N ALA A 72 -16.57 2.55 9.59
CA ALA A 72 -17.64 2.21 10.51
C ALA A 72 -18.53 3.40 10.85
N ALA A 73 -19.67 3.14 11.51
CA ALA A 73 -20.65 4.16 11.88
C ALA A 73 -20.10 5.22 12.86
N ASP A 74 -19.08 4.86 13.63
CA ASP A 74 -18.36 5.78 14.53
C ASP A 74 -17.27 6.62 13.83
N GLY A 75 -17.19 6.53 12.49
CA GLY A 75 -16.21 7.26 11.69
C GLY A 75 -14.82 6.60 11.61
N ASN A 76 -14.56 5.54 12.35
CA ASN A 76 -13.26 4.89 12.36
C ASN A 76 -13.09 3.92 11.18
N LEU A 77 -11.89 3.86 10.63
CA LEU A 77 -11.50 2.80 9.70
C LEU A 77 -11.26 1.49 10.44
N ARG A 78 -11.72 0.39 9.87
CA ARG A 78 -11.49 -0.97 10.37
C ARG A 78 -11.15 -1.91 9.24
N ALA A 79 -10.31 -2.89 9.54
CA ALA A 79 -9.93 -3.95 8.60
C ALA A 79 -10.07 -5.31 9.27
N PHE A 80 -10.70 -6.25 8.56
CA PHE A 80 -10.92 -7.61 9.05
C PHE A 80 -10.61 -8.63 7.95
N ALA A 81 -10.26 -9.85 8.38
CA ALA A 81 -10.28 -10.98 7.47
C ALA A 81 -11.72 -11.15 6.90
N ASN A 82 -11.84 -11.17 5.59
CA ASN A 82 -13.12 -11.41 4.91
C ASN A 82 -13.49 -12.90 4.90
N VAL A 83 -13.40 -13.53 6.06
CA VAL A 83 -13.56 -14.98 6.26
C VAL A 83 -14.42 -15.22 7.49
N CYS A 84 -15.57 -15.87 7.32
CA CYS A 84 -16.48 -16.25 8.40
C CYS A 84 -15.82 -17.26 9.35
N ARG A 85 -15.93 -17.03 10.66
CA ARG A 85 -15.39 -17.91 11.71
C ARG A 85 -16.07 -19.26 11.80
N HIS A 86 -17.22 -19.45 11.16
CA HIS A 86 -17.91 -20.74 11.13
C HIS A 86 -17.18 -21.73 10.19
N ARG A 87 -17.29 -21.53 8.89
CA ARG A 87 -16.76 -22.45 7.85
C ARG A 87 -16.15 -21.66 6.67
N ALA A 88 -15.41 -20.62 6.98
CA ALA A 88 -14.58 -19.83 6.06
C ALA A 88 -15.34 -19.21 4.85
N GLY A 89 -16.66 -19.14 4.85
CA GLY A 89 -17.41 -18.44 3.80
C GLY A 89 -17.10 -16.94 3.78
N PRO A 90 -17.09 -16.27 2.61
CA PRO A 90 -16.88 -14.86 2.50
C PRO A 90 -18.02 -14.06 3.14
N LEU A 91 -17.71 -12.92 3.75
CA LEU A 91 -18.67 -12.03 4.40
C LEU A 91 -19.13 -10.93 3.43
N VAL A 92 -18.21 -10.40 2.66
CA VAL A 92 -18.42 -9.38 1.64
C VAL A 92 -17.94 -9.94 0.31
N LEU A 93 -18.74 -9.78 -0.75
CA LEU A 93 -18.45 -10.33 -2.08
C LEU A 93 -17.88 -9.29 -3.05
N ARG A 94 -18.06 -8.01 -2.78
CA ARG A 94 -17.59 -6.89 -3.62
C ARG A 94 -17.46 -5.63 -2.77
N SER A 95 -16.62 -4.72 -3.19
CA SER A 95 -16.55 -3.36 -2.64
C SER A 95 -17.87 -2.61 -2.88
N GLY A 96 -18.20 -1.64 -2.03
CA GLY A 96 -19.43 -0.89 -2.14
C GLY A 96 -19.65 0.09 -1.00
N LYS A 97 -20.91 0.50 -0.84
CA LYS A 97 -21.38 1.50 0.13
C LYS A 97 -22.50 0.95 1.00
N GLY A 98 -22.75 1.59 2.14
CA GLY A 98 -23.89 1.31 3.00
C GLY A 98 -23.83 -0.05 3.72
N LEU A 99 -22.65 -0.58 3.98
CA LEU A 99 -22.48 -1.83 4.73
C LEU A 99 -22.81 -1.60 6.20
N GLY A 100 -23.99 -2.06 6.66
CA GLY A 100 -24.40 -2.00 8.07
C GLY A 100 -23.76 -3.11 8.91
N ASN A 101 -23.86 -4.34 8.43
CA ASN A 101 -23.32 -5.53 9.08
C ASN A 101 -22.69 -6.47 8.05
N LEU A 102 -21.78 -7.33 8.49
CA LEU A 102 -21.15 -8.34 7.64
C LEU A 102 -21.89 -9.67 7.83
N ARG A 103 -22.63 -10.09 6.79
CA ARG A 103 -23.42 -11.33 6.83
C ARG A 103 -22.80 -12.41 5.93
N CYS A 104 -22.41 -13.51 6.53
CA CYS A 104 -22.01 -14.69 5.76
C CYS A 104 -23.22 -15.28 5.02
N LYS A 105 -23.13 -15.36 3.71
CA LYS A 105 -24.23 -15.90 2.90
C LYS A 105 -24.34 -17.43 2.94
N TYR A 106 -23.36 -18.09 3.55
CA TYR A 106 -23.37 -19.55 3.65
C TYR A 106 -24.40 -20.04 4.69
N HIS A 107 -24.27 -19.57 5.97
CA HIS A 107 -25.16 -19.98 7.06
C HIS A 107 -25.74 -18.80 7.86
N GLY A 108 -25.70 -17.60 7.33
CA GLY A 108 -26.35 -16.44 7.93
C GLY A 108 -25.63 -15.81 9.14
N TRP A 109 -24.44 -16.30 9.54
CA TRP A 109 -23.72 -15.69 10.63
C TRP A 109 -23.50 -14.21 10.37
N LEU A 110 -23.83 -13.39 11.38
CA LEU A 110 -23.87 -11.95 11.28
C LEU A 110 -22.87 -11.31 12.23
N TYR A 111 -22.01 -10.47 11.69
CA TYR A 111 -21.05 -9.69 12.46
C TYR A 111 -21.39 -8.21 12.36
N ASN A 112 -21.22 -7.46 13.45
CA ASN A 112 -21.32 -6.02 13.44
C ASN A 112 -20.03 -5.38 12.84
N GLN A 113 -20.04 -4.06 12.68
CA GLN A 113 -18.90 -3.30 12.15
C GLN A 113 -17.67 -3.28 13.09
N ALA A 114 -17.80 -3.76 14.34
CA ALA A 114 -16.67 -3.98 15.24
C ALA A 114 -16.05 -5.38 15.08
N GLY A 115 -16.58 -6.20 14.16
CA GLY A 115 -16.13 -7.57 13.91
C GLY A 115 -16.62 -8.59 14.93
N GLN A 116 -17.56 -8.23 15.82
CA GLN A 116 -18.17 -9.14 16.80
C GLN A 116 -19.30 -9.93 16.15
N LEU A 117 -19.39 -11.21 16.42
CA LEU A 117 -20.55 -12.01 16.06
C LEU A 117 -21.76 -11.53 16.87
N VAL A 118 -22.89 -11.27 16.21
CA VAL A 118 -24.12 -10.82 16.84
C VAL A 118 -25.29 -11.78 16.63
N ALA A 119 -25.21 -12.65 15.63
CA ALA A 119 -26.19 -13.71 15.42
C ALA A 119 -25.53 -14.93 14.77
N ALA A 120 -25.88 -16.12 15.24
CA ALA A 120 -25.45 -17.40 14.71
C ALA A 120 -26.67 -18.35 14.66
N PRO A 121 -27.41 -18.35 13.53
CA PRO A 121 -28.58 -19.22 13.36
C PRO A 121 -28.23 -20.70 13.61
N GLU A 122 -29.18 -21.47 14.18
CA GLU A 122 -29.09 -22.90 14.47
C GLU A 122 -27.95 -23.28 15.44
N MET A 123 -27.46 -22.32 16.25
CA MET A 123 -26.40 -22.59 17.24
C MET A 123 -26.89 -22.53 18.70
N GLN A 124 -28.19 -22.40 18.92
CA GLN A 124 -28.78 -22.27 20.25
C GLN A 124 -28.54 -23.46 21.15
N ASP A 125 -28.44 -24.68 20.60
CA ASP A 125 -28.23 -25.92 21.34
C ASP A 125 -26.76 -26.34 21.42
N ALA A 126 -25.83 -25.55 20.83
CA ALA A 126 -24.42 -25.85 20.87
C ALA A 126 -23.85 -25.60 22.28
N GLN A 127 -23.33 -26.65 22.90
CA GLN A 127 -22.64 -26.52 24.18
C GLN A 127 -21.31 -25.80 24.03
N ASP A 128 -20.92 -25.07 25.08
CA ASP A 128 -19.65 -24.32 25.13
C ASP A 128 -19.46 -23.26 24.00
N PHE A 129 -20.53 -22.91 23.28
CA PHE A 129 -20.54 -21.88 22.28
C PHE A 129 -21.24 -20.61 22.77
N ARG A 130 -20.52 -19.48 22.74
CA ARG A 130 -21.09 -18.17 23.06
C ARG A 130 -20.83 -17.18 21.91
N VAL A 131 -21.89 -16.62 21.38
CA VAL A 131 -21.84 -15.63 20.28
C VAL A 131 -20.89 -14.47 20.63
N ALA A 132 -20.91 -14.00 21.89
CA ALA A 132 -20.08 -12.88 22.35
C ALA A 132 -18.57 -13.13 22.30
N ASP A 133 -18.14 -14.40 22.32
CA ASP A 133 -16.73 -14.78 22.31
C ASP A 133 -16.13 -14.82 20.88
N VAL A 134 -17.00 -14.80 19.87
CA VAL A 134 -16.55 -14.92 18.47
C VAL A 134 -16.32 -13.56 17.83
N ARG A 135 -15.12 -13.36 17.30
CA ARG A 135 -14.71 -12.13 16.59
C ARG A 135 -13.99 -12.46 15.31
N LEU A 136 -14.13 -11.58 14.33
CA LEU A 136 -13.31 -11.62 13.12
C LEU A 136 -11.87 -11.26 13.46
N PRO A 137 -10.86 -11.90 12.85
CA PRO A 137 -9.48 -11.43 12.90
C PRO A 137 -9.42 -9.99 12.41
N ARG A 138 -8.87 -9.12 13.23
CA ARG A 138 -8.72 -7.69 12.95
C ARG A 138 -7.30 -7.40 12.51
N PHE A 139 -7.14 -6.52 11.55
CA PHE A 139 -5.86 -6.02 11.08
C PHE A 139 -5.68 -4.55 11.45
N ARG A 140 -4.44 -4.13 11.54
CA ARG A 140 -4.09 -2.71 11.74
C ARG A 140 -4.46 -1.94 10.48
N VAL A 141 -5.09 -0.78 10.67
CA VAL A 141 -5.41 0.16 9.59
C VAL A 141 -5.04 1.55 10.04
N GLN A 142 -4.33 2.29 9.20
CA GLN A 142 -3.93 3.68 9.46
C GLN A 142 -4.07 4.52 8.19
N GLU A 143 -4.23 5.81 8.36
CA GLU A 143 -4.27 6.80 7.28
C GLU A 143 -3.05 7.73 7.41
N TRP A 144 -2.38 7.98 6.29
CA TRP A 144 -1.32 8.98 6.17
C TRP A 144 -1.59 9.83 4.94
N GLN A 145 -1.73 11.14 5.09
CA GLN A 145 -1.95 12.10 4.00
C GLN A 145 -3.08 11.70 3.02
N GLY A 146 -4.18 11.16 3.55
CA GLY A 146 -5.30 10.69 2.74
C GLY A 146 -5.13 9.29 2.13
N LEU A 147 -4.00 8.68 2.26
CA LEU A 147 -3.74 7.30 1.83
C LEU A 147 -4.02 6.33 2.97
N VAL A 148 -4.76 5.26 2.69
CA VAL A 148 -5.19 4.27 3.69
C VAL A 148 -4.36 3.00 3.54
N PHE A 149 -3.78 2.55 4.65
CA PHE A 149 -2.89 1.40 4.72
C PHE A 149 -3.43 0.33 5.66
N VAL A 150 -3.14 -0.92 5.34
CA VAL A 150 -3.44 -2.09 6.18
C VAL A 150 -2.18 -2.90 6.39
N ALA A 151 -1.96 -3.38 7.62
CA ALA A 151 -0.93 -4.35 7.94
C ALA A 151 -1.55 -5.62 8.51
N LEU A 152 -1.14 -6.79 7.99
CA LEU A 152 -1.63 -8.08 8.46
C LEU A 152 -0.92 -8.53 9.74
N ALA A 153 0.37 -8.24 9.86
CA ALA A 153 1.17 -8.54 11.04
C ALA A 153 1.07 -7.43 12.09
N ASP A 154 1.16 -7.80 13.36
CA ASP A 154 1.07 -6.86 14.48
C ASP A 154 2.41 -6.18 14.77
N ASP A 155 3.53 -6.81 14.43
CA ASP A 155 4.90 -6.39 14.71
C ASP A 155 5.52 -5.48 13.65
N VAL A 156 4.70 -4.96 12.71
CA VAL A 156 5.17 -3.96 11.75
C VAL A 156 5.43 -2.61 12.46
N PRO A 157 6.45 -1.85 12.04
CA PRO A 157 6.71 -0.50 12.55
C PRO A 157 5.46 0.39 12.41
N ASP A 158 5.35 1.42 13.22
CA ASP A 158 4.26 2.39 13.06
C ASP A 158 4.37 3.10 11.70
N LEU A 159 3.24 3.38 11.09
CA LEU A 159 3.19 3.99 9.75
C LEU A 159 3.92 5.34 9.73
N ASP A 160 3.79 6.13 10.78
CA ASP A 160 4.45 7.43 10.90
C ASP A 160 5.98 7.32 10.91
N ARG A 161 6.53 6.20 11.43
CA ARG A 161 7.96 5.91 11.34
C ARG A 161 8.37 5.56 9.91
N VAL A 162 7.55 4.79 9.20
CA VAL A 162 7.83 4.38 7.81
C VAL A 162 7.84 5.59 6.87
N TYR A 163 6.96 6.57 7.12
CA TYR A 163 6.80 7.78 6.29
C TYR A 163 7.45 9.03 6.89
N ALA A 164 8.28 8.86 7.92
CA ALA A 164 8.91 9.98 8.63
C ALA A 164 9.74 10.88 7.70
N GLY A 165 9.58 12.19 7.85
CA GLY A 165 10.34 13.21 7.11
C GLY A 165 9.83 13.50 5.69
N ILE A 166 8.90 12.68 5.17
CA ILE A 166 8.37 12.89 3.79
C ILE A 166 7.55 14.19 3.73
N THR A 167 6.64 14.40 4.67
CA THR A 167 5.77 15.59 4.69
C THR A 167 6.57 16.89 4.74
N GLU A 168 7.58 16.93 5.60
CA GLU A 168 8.48 18.10 5.76
C GLU A 168 9.31 18.34 4.49
N ARG A 169 9.76 17.26 3.85
CA ARG A 169 10.62 17.34 2.67
C ARG A 169 9.89 17.87 1.44
N ILE A 170 8.61 17.55 1.27
CA ILE A 170 7.80 17.98 0.13
C ILE A 170 7.08 19.31 0.34
N ALA A 171 7.19 19.92 1.52
CA ALA A 171 6.55 21.21 1.80
C ALA A 171 6.94 22.26 0.74
N PRO A 172 6.00 23.09 0.28
CA PRO A 172 4.63 23.31 0.79
C PRO A 172 3.55 22.38 0.16
N VAL A 173 3.91 21.29 -0.50
CA VAL A 173 2.93 20.38 -1.11
C VAL A 173 2.19 19.63 0.00
N ASP A 174 0.88 19.80 0.07
CA ASP A 174 -0.01 19.11 1.02
C ASP A 174 -0.76 17.99 0.28
N LEU A 175 -0.29 16.75 0.44
CA LEU A 175 -0.94 15.58 -0.17
C LEU A 175 -2.32 15.33 0.43
N GLY A 176 -2.52 15.65 1.70
CA GLY A 176 -3.78 15.49 2.40
C GLY A 176 -4.91 16.39 1.86
N ALA A 177 -4.57 17.52 1.23
CA ALA A 177 -5.53 18.40 0.58
C ALA A 177 -5.88 17.98 -0.86
N MET A 178 -5.13 17.02 -1.44
CA MET A 178 -5.38 16.60 -2.82
C MET A 178 -6.64 15.76 -2.94
N GLN A 179 -7.30 15.90 -4.09
CA GLN A 179 -8.52 15.15 -4.39
C GLN A 179 -8.17 13.88 -5.16
N PHE A 180 -8.83 12.78 -4.80
CA PHE A 180 -8.74 11.54 -5.55
C PHE A 180 -9.45 11.69 -6.90
N VAL A 181 -8.72 11.44 -7.98
CA VAL A 181 -9.23 11.58 -9.35
C VAL A 181 -9.66 10.22 -9.90
N ARG A 182 -8.74 9.24 -9.94
CA ARG A 182 -9.03 7.90 -10.49
C ARG A 182 -7.98 6.89 -10.04
N ARG A 183 -8.33 5.62 -10.26
CA ARG A 183 -7.44 4.47 -10.18
C ARG A 183 -7.46 3.72 -11.49
N ASP A 184 -6.26 3.45 -12.00
CA ASP A 184 -6.07 2.58 -13.17
C ASP A 184 -5.27 1.34 -12.72
N SER A 185 -5.43 0.22 -13.43
CA SER A 185 -4.69 -1.03 -13.15
C SER A 185 -4.24 -1.65 -14.46
N TRP A 186 -3.04 -2.18 -14.45
CA TRP A 186 -2.46 -2.90 -15.58
C TRP A 186 -1.80 -4.18 -15.08
N ASP A 187 -1.94 -5.25 -15.83
CA ASP A 187 -1.17 -6.46 -15.64
C ASP A 187 0.13 -6.34 -16.46
N VAL A 188 1.26 -6.61 -15.81
CA VAL A 188 2.59 -6.52 -16.42
C VAL A 188 3.25 -7.88 -16.34
N GLU A 189 3.69 -8.41 -17.48
CA GLU A 189 4.29 -9.74 -17.59
C GLU A 189 5.77 -9.72 -17.16
N CYS A 190 6.02 -9.35 -15.88
CA CYS A 190 7.34 -9.43 -15.27
C CYS A 190 7.22 -9.69 -13.76
N ASN A 191 8.31 -10.19 -13.16
CA ASN A 191 8.39 -10.26 -11.71
C ASN A 191 8.28 -8.85 -11.10
N TRP A 192 7.61 -8.73 -9.94
CA TRP A 192 7.38 -7.44 -9.29
C TRP A 192 8.67 -6.67 -8.97
N LYS A 193 9.77 -7.38 -8.70
CA LYS A 193 11.07 -6.76 -8.41
C LYS A 193 11.67 -6.08 -9.64
N VAL A 194 11.45 -6.61 -10.84
CA VAL A 194 11.90 -5.96 -12.08
C VAL A 194 11.27 -4.57 -12.25
N TYR A 195 9.97 -4.46 -11.93
CA TYR A 195 9.31 -3.16 -11.96
C TYR A 195 9.86 -2.21 -10.87
N VAL A 196 10.13 -2.74 -9.68
CA VAL A 196 10.75 -1.97 -8.58
C VAL A 196 12.16 -1.54 -8.95
N ASP A 197 12.99 -2.46 -9.46
CA ASP A 197 14.38 -2.18 -9.86
C ASP A 197 14.44 -1.04 -10.88
N ASN A 198 13.55 -1.05 -11.87
CA ASN A 198 13.43 0.04 -12.84
C ASN A 198 13.07 1.39 -12.20
N TYR A 199 12.28 1.39 -11.12
CA TYR A 199 11.87 2.62 -10.45
C TYR A 199 12.95 3.18 -9.50
N LEU A 200 13.84 2.33 -8.98
CA LEU A 200 14.82 2.71 -7.95
C LEU A 200 15.99 3.56 -8.45
N GLU A 201 16.11 3.76 -9.76
CA GLU A 201 17.17 4.54 -10.38
C GLU A 201 16.61 5.47 -11.46
N GLY A 202 17.38 6.45 -11.86
CA GLY A 202 16.97 7.44 -12.88
C GLY A 202 17.89 7.51 -14.11
N TYR A 203 18.96 6.71 -14.15
CA TYR A 203 19.94 6.84 -15.23
C TYR A 203 19.42 6.37 -16.61
N HIS A 204 18.33 5.56 -16.64
CA HIS A 204 17.64 5.18 -17.88
C HIS A 204 16.76 6.32 -18.45
N VAL A 205 16.38 7.31 -17.63
CA VAL A 205 15.43 8.38 -18.00
C VAL A 205 15.82 9.09 -19.29
N PRO A 206 17.08 9.50 -19.51
CA PRO A 206 17.46 10.20 -20.72
C PRO A 206 17.25 9.42 -22.02
N LEU A 207 17.31 8.08 -21.94
CA LEU A 207 17.22 7.18 -23.10
C LEU A 207 15.81 6.64 -23.31
N ILE A 208 15.14 6.24 -22.22
CA ILE A 208 13.87 5.51 -22.27
C ILE A 208 12.67 6.44 -22.11
N HIS A 209 12.82 7.54 -21.37
CA HIS A 209 11.74 8.49 -21.08
C HIS A 209 12.02 9.91 -21.59
N PRO A 210 12.06 10.14 -22.93
CA PRO A 210 12.43 11.44 -23.48
C PRO A 210 11.46 12.56 -23.09
N ALA A 211 10.19 12.25 -22.83
CA ALA A 211 9.23 13.22 -22.32
C ALA A 211 9.55 13.64 -20.87
N LEU A 212 9.87 12.70 -19.98
CA LEU A 212 10.26 13.00 -18.61
C LEU A 212 11.61 13.74 -18.56
N SER A 213 12.54 13.36 -19.43
CA SER A 213 13.84 14.01 -19.56
C SER A 213 13.76 15.51 -19.96
N LYS A 214 12.62 15.95 -20.51
CA LYS A 214 12.35 17.38 -20.78
C LYS A 214 11.78 18.12 -19.57
N VAL A 215 11.24 17.39 -18.60
CA VAL A 215 10.58 17.94 -17.41
C VAL A 215 11.56 18.07 -16.25
N VAL A 216 12.43 17.07 -16.06
CA VAL A 216 13.40 17.03 -14.94
C VAL A 216 14.79 17.50 -15.38
N ASP A 217 15.48 18.26 -14.53
CA ASP A 217 16.90 18.55 -14.76
C ASP A 217 17.76 17.36 -14.31
N TYR A 218 18.05 16.48 -15.24
CA TYR A 218 18.81 15.24 -14.95
C TYR A 218 20.24 15.51 -14.42
N ARG A 219 20.81 16.67 -14.66
CA ARG A 219 22.15 17.03 -14.13
C ARG A 219 22.14 17.25 -12.62
N HIS A 220 20.95 17.53 -12.08
CA HIS A 220 20.70 17.72 -10.64
C HIS A 220 19.71 16.68 -10.10
N TYR A 221 19.82 15.46 -10.64
CA TYR A 221 19.03 14.32 -10.19
C TYR A 221 19.75 13.59 -9.06
N ASP A 222 19.24 13.72 -7.87
CA ASP A 222 19.84 13.18 -6.65
C ASP A 222 19.06 11.96 -6.14
N VAL A 223 19.78 11.04 -5.47
CA VAL A 223 19.21 9.85 -4.81
C VAL A 223 19.62 9.86 -3.35
N GLU A 224 18.64 9.75 -2.46
CA GLU A 224 18.84 9.64 -1.02
C GLU A 224 18.23 8.33 -0.52
N LEU A 225 18.89 7.67 0.46
CA LEU A 225 18.43 6.40 1.04
C LEU A 225 18.10 6.61 2.52
N PHE A 226 16.96 6.04 2.93
CA PHE A 226 16.44 6.07 4.29
C PHE A 226 16.15 4.64 4.78
N GLU A 227 15.77 4.48 6.03
CA GLU A 227 15.51 3.15 6.62
C GLU A 227 14.39 2.40 5.88
N TRP A 228 13.32 3.10 5.48
CA TRP A 228 12.12 2.49 4.91
C TRP A 228 11.80 2.93 3.49
N TYR A 229 12.52 3.89 2.97
CA TYR A 229 12.29 4.39 1.62
C TYR A 229 13.56 4.92 0.96
N SER A 230 13.53 5.01 -0.34
CA SER A 230 14.46 5.82 -1.13
C SER A 230 13.73 7.01 -1.71
N LEU A 231 14.48 8.10 -1.91
CA LEU A 231 14.00 9.31 -2.55
C LEU A 231 14.90 9.64 -3.74
N GLN A 232 14.31 9.77 -4.90
CA GLN A 232 14.94 10.38 -6.06
C GLN A 232 14.27 11.74 -6.26
N HIS A 233 15.03 12.79 -6.51
CA HIS A 233 14.47 14.10 -6.73
C HIS A 233 15.30 14.95 -7.69
N SER A 234 14.63 15.85 -8.38
CA SER A 234 15.25 16.76 -9.33
C SER A 234 14.49 18.09 -9.38
N PRO A 235 15.16 19.23 -9.63
CA PRO A 235 14.48 20.43 -10.05
C PRO A 235 13.67 20.16 -11.32
N LEU A 236 12.52 20.81 -11.46
CA LEU A 236 11.80 20.87 -12.72
C LEU A 236 12.49 21.88 -13.63
N GLN A 237 12.53 21.59 -14.94
CA GLN A 237 13.10 22.52 -15.92
C GLN A 237 12.23 23.77 -16.03
N ALA A 238 12.86 24.93 -16.09
CA ALA A 238 12.16 26.20 -16.25
C ALA A 238 11.43 26.24 -17.61
N GLY A 239 10.15 26.63 -17.57
CA GLY A 239 9.32 26.73 -18.77
C GLY A 239 8.46 25.52 -19.08
N ASP A 240 8.38 24.55 -18.16
CA ASP A 240 7.38 23.49 -18.27
C ASP A 240 5.99 24.03 -17.91
N ASP A 241 5.11 24.11 -18.90
CA ASP A 241 3.74 24.64 -18.75
C ASP A 241 2.83 23.67 -17.96
N VAL A 242 3.26 22.42 -17.73
CA VAL A 242 2.44 21.39 -17.07
C VAL A 242 2.61 21.42 -15.55
N TYR A 243 3.85 21.59 -15.06
CA TYR A 243 4.17 21.47 -13.64
C TYR A 243 4.64 22.77 -13.01
N GLY A 244 4.99 23.79 -13.81
CA GLY A 244 5.51 25.06 -13.31
C GLY A 244 6.92 24.92 -12.71
N ALA A 245 7.27 25.88 -11.82
CA ALA A 245 8.53 25.84 -11.10
C ALA A 245 8.42 24.98 -9.85
N GLY A 246 9.47 24.22 -9.51
CA GLY A 246 9.51 23.38 -8.29
C GLY A 246 10.45 22.21 -8.41
N ARG A 247 10.14 21.17 -7.71
CA ARG A 247 10.89 19.89 -7.73
C ARG A 247 9.94 18.72 -7.95
N ALA A 248 10.44 17.70 -8.62
CA ALA A 248 9.85 16.37 -8.66
C ALA A 248 10.47 15.51 -7.56
N TYR A 249 9.65 14.76 -6.86
CA TYR A 249 10.07 13.80 -5.85
C TYR A 249 9.48 12.43 -6.20
N TYR A 250 10.35 11.42 -6.25
CA TYR A 250 10.00 10.03 -6.55
C TYR A 250 10.40 9.18 -5.37
N TYR A 251 9.43 8.86 -4.52
CA TYR A 251 9.64 7.99 -3.37
C TYR A 251 9.32 6.55 -3.73
N PHE A 252 10.21 5.63 -3.40
CA PHE A 252 9.89 4.23 -3.25
C PHE A 252 9.82 3.91 -1.77
N ILE A 253 8.65 3.51 -1.28
CA ILE A 253 8.43 3.10 0.10
C ILE A 253 8.32 1.56 0.13
N TYR A 254 9.19 0.93 0.93
CA TYR A 254 9.20 -0.51 1.07
C TYR A 254 7.84 -1.05 1.52
N PRO A 255 7.33 -2.13 0.90
CA PRO A 255 7.98 -2.94 -0.13
C PRO A 255 7.55 -2.60 -1.57
N ASN A 256 6.47 -1.82 -1.79
CA ASN A 256 5.81 -1.80 -3.09
C ASN A 256 5.01 -0.52 -3.40
N VAL A 257 5.22 0.54 -2.63
CA VAL A 257 4.53 1.81 -2.85
C VAL A 257 5.49 2.84 -3.44
N MET A 258 5.05 3.52 -4.49
CA MET A 258 5.77 4.61 -5.11
C MET A 258 4.92 5.87 -5.07
N LEU A 259 5.52 7.00 -4.69
CA LEU A 259 4.87 8.31 -4.70
C LEU A 259 5.62 9.23 -5.67
N ASN A 260 4.97 9.63 -6.75
CA ASN A 260 5.46 10.67 -7.64
C ASN A 260 4.78 11.98 -7.24
N VAL A 261 5.53 12.82 -6.53
CA VAL A 261 5.04 14.11 -6.02
C VAL A 261 5.59 15.23 -6.87
N MET A 262 4.71 16.02 -7.42
CA MET A 262 5.00 17.22 -8.20
C MET A 262 4.10 18.36 -7.73
N PRO A 263 4.38 19.62 -8.06
CA PRO A 263 3.48 20.73 -7.73
C PRO A 263 2.04 20.45 -8.16
N GLY A 264 1.11 20.45 -7.19
CA GLY A 264 -0.32 20.22 -7.42
C GLY A 264 -0.72 18.81 -7.82
N ARG A 265 0.18 17.82 -7.81
CA ARG A 265 -0.12 16.46 -8.27
C ARG A 265 0.59 15.39 -7.45
N LEU A 266 -0.17 14.37 -7.09
CA LEU A 266 0.33 13.07 -6.59
C LEU A 266 -0.11 11.97 -7.55
N GLN A 267 0.83 11.14 -7.98
CA GLN A 267 0.56 9.84 -8.57
C GLN A 267 1.15 8.75 -7.68
N THR A 268 0.37 7.75 -7.32
CA THR A 268 0.84 6.59 -6.57
C THR A 268 0.88 5.38 -7.47
N ASN A 269 1.98 4.62 -7.44
CA ASN A 269 2.00 3.27 -7.99
C ASN A 269 2.03 2.28 -6.83
N ARG A 270 1.32 1.19 -6.99
CA ARG A 270 1.32 0.08 -6.06
C ARG A 270 1.56 -1.20 -6.85
N VAL A 271 2.69 -1.83 -6.63
CA VAL A 271 3.04 -3.08 -7.29
C VAL A 271 2.48 -4.25 -6.49
N LEU A 272 1.63 -5.05 -7.11
CA LEU A 272 1.00 -6.21 -6.49
C LEU A 272 1.44 -7.47 -7.24
N PRO A 273 2.25 -8.33 -6.62
CA PRO A 273 2.69 -9.55 -7.29
C PRO A 273 1.52 -10.54 -7.42
N LEU A 274 1.34 -11.06 -8.63
CA LEU A 274 0.34 -12.09 -8.94
C LEU A 274 0.96 -13.49 -8.96
N GLY A 275 2.25 -13.57 -9.20
CA GLY A 275 3.03 -14.80 -9.27
C GLY A 275 4.54 -14.53 -9.08
N PRO A 276 5.37 -15.57 -9.19
CA PRO A 276 6.81 -15.44 -9.13
C PRO A 276 7.39 -14.65 -10.29
#